data_74fbf0fabd9b70f8e846ce5a3d3da760
#
_entry.id   74fbf0fabd9b70f8e846ce5a3d3da760
#
_cell.length_a   1.000
_cell.length_b   1.000
_cell.length_c   1.000
_cell.angle_alpha   90.00
_cell.angle_beta   90.00
_cell.angle_gamma   90.00
#
_symmetry.space_group_name_H-M   'P 1'
#
loop_
_entity.id
_entity.type
_entity.pdbx_description
1 polymer ?
#
loop_
_entity_poly.entity_id
_entity_poly.type
_entity_poly.pdbx_seq_one_letter_code
_entity_poly.pdbx_strand_id
1 'polypeptide(L)'
;MADLGELLRLLADDTRLRILHLLEAEPLTVAELQDVLELGQSSISGHLAKLKAVGLIHDVAEGSARRYRPRSDLDGALKATWDAVRGLSQNDARLEADRARARVILARRGEDWVDRVAGSLHREYAPGRTWDSLCRGLLSFAKFGRCVDVGAGDGSLVELLAPRAQSLDCIDPTPAMIQAGQQRTAALGFRNVRWHTAHAEKLPFADGTTDSVLFLQSLQYVDQPATALAEAGRILAPGGTLLVLTLLRHDHDEAERYGHRHRGFTAADLTRWCKGMRTHVDTLPAELRPPRFQPLLLTALKGPTPA
;
A
#
# COMPACT_ATOMS: atom_id res chain seq x y z
N MET A 1 1.76 44.86 19.31
CA MET A 1 3.08 44.34 19.74
C MET A 1 2.78 43.06 20.51
N ALA A 2 3.38 41.90 20.12
CA ALA A 2 3.26 40.70 20.90
C ALA A 2 3.87 40.93 22.30
N ASP A 3 3.20 40.47 23.36
CA ASP A 3 3.74 40.49 24.72
C ASP A 3 5.02 39.65 24.77
N LEU A 4 6.06 40.13 25.49
CA LEU A 4 7.33 39.40 25.65
C LEU A 4 7.11 37.96 26.12
N GLY A 5 6.14 37.72 27.01
CA GLY A 5 5.79 36.37 27.47
C GLY A 5 5.22 35.48 26.38
N GLU A 6 4.43 36.01 25.45
CA GLU A 6 3.93 35.28 24.29
C GLU A 6 5.07 34.94 23.32
N LEU A 7 5.97 35.87 23.08
CA LEU A 7 7.12 35.67 22.22
C LEU A 7 8.07 34.61 22.77
N LEU A 8 8.36 34.63 24.06
CA LEU A 8 9.19 33.61 24.72
C LEU A 8 8.52 32.20 24.64
N ARG A 9 7.21 32.10 24.89
CA ARG A 9 6.50 30.82 24.72
C ARG A 9 6.50 30.35 23.27
N LEU A 10 6.41 31.26 22.31
CA LEU A 10 6.49 30.92 20.91
C LEU A 10 7.87 30.36 20.56
N LEU A 11 8.93 30.98 21.02
CA LEU A 11 10.32 30.57 20.77
C LEU A 11 10.77 29.38 21.63
N ALA A 12 10.03 28.99 22.67
CA ALA A 12 10.31 27.79 23.47
C ALA A 12 10.00 26.46 22.76
N ASP A 13 9.39 26.50 21.59
CA ASP A 13 9.10 25.31 20.80
C ASP A 13 10.29 24.94 19.90
N ASP A 14 10.79 23.74 20.07
CA ASP A 14 11.96 23.22 19.36
C ASP A 14 11.80 23.26 17.82
N THR A 15 10.64 22.88 17.32
CA THR A 15 10.36 22.88 15.86
C THR A 15 10.40 24.30 15.28
N ARG A 16 9.84 25.29 16.00
CA ARG A 16 9.88 26.68 15.53
C ARG A 16 11.29 27.27 15.54
N LEU A 17 12.10 26.91 16.54
CA LEU A 17 13.52 27.29 16.55
C LEU A 17 14.25 26.69 15.35
N ARG A 18 14.08 25.43 15.10
CA ARG A 18 14.69 24.73 13.97
C ARG A 18 14.28 25.36 12.64
N ILE A 19 13.00 25.66 12.45
CA ILE A 19 12.49 26.37 11.26
C ILE A 19 13.17 27.73 11.10
N LEU A 20 13.25 28.55 12.15
CA LEU A 20 13.88 29.88 12.09
C LEU A 20 15.36 29.80 11.69
N HIS A 21 16.12 28.88 12.30
CA HIS A 21 17.52 28.66 11.96
C HIS A 21 17.75 28.22 10.51
N LEU A 22 16.86 27.37 10.00
CA LEU A 22 16.90 26.94 8.60
C LEU A 22 16.60 28.09 7.65
N LEU A 23 15.58 28.89 7.94
CA LEU A 23 15.15 30.00 7.12
C LEU A 23 16.17 31.17 7.12
N GLU A 24 16.96 31.31 8.17
CA GLU A 24 18.10 32.27 8.19
C GLU A 24 19.18 31.90 7.19
N ALA A 25 19.45 30.62 7.02
CA ALA A 25 20.45 30.14 6.08
C ALA A 25 19.98 30.28 4.63
N GLU A 26 18.74 29.84 4.36
CA GLU A 26 18.17 29.84 3.01
C GLU A 26 16.63 29.93 3.03
N PRO A 27 16.01 30.62 2.08
CA PRO A 27 14.55 30.59 1.91
C PRO A 27 14.05 29.18 1.53
N LEU A 28 13.08 28.65 2.27
CA LEU A 28 12.57 27.29 2.08
C LEU A 28 11.06 27.30 1.83
N THR A 29 10.59 26.32 1.04
CA THR A 29 9.17 26.01 0.87
C THR A 29 8.67 25.12 2.00
N VAL A 30 7.34 24.94 2.10
CA VAL A 30 6.73 23.97 3.04
C VAL A 30 7.26 22.56 2.77
N ALA A 31 7.33 22.14 1.50
CA ALA A 31 7.81 20.82 1.13
C ALA A 31 9.29 20.60 1.54
N GLU A 32 10.15 21.56 1.28
CA GLU A 32 11.57 21.49 1.69
C GLU A 32 11.71 21.41 3.22
N LEU A 33 10.90 22.16 3.97
CA LEU A 33 10.88 22.09 5.44
C LEU A 33 10.37 20.75 5.96
N GLN A 34 9.38 20.15 5.29
CA GLN A 34 8.91 18.78 5.61
C GLN A 34 10.05 17.77 5.47
N ASP A 35 10.75 17.81 4.34
CA ASP A 35 11.84 16.89 4.04
C ASP A 35 13.02 17.06 4.98
N VAL A 36 13.38 18.31 5.33
CA VAL A 36 14.49 18.61 6.26
C VAL A 36 14.16 18.16 7.68
N LEU A 37 12.94 18.46 8.16
CA LEU A 37 12.54 18.26 9.56
C LEU A 37 11.87 16.92 9.81
N GLU A 38 11.53 16.18 8.73
CA GLU A 38 10.81 14.90 8.76
C GLU A 38 9.46 15.01 9.47
N LEU A 39 8.72 16.11 9.19
CA LEU A 39 7.42 16.42 9.79
C LEU A 39 6.32 16.53 8.73
N GLY A 40 5.07 16.22 9.12
CA GLY A 40 3.92 16.33 8.23
C GLY A 40 3.58 17.78 7.86
N GLN A 41 2.97 17.97 6.67
CA GLN A 41 2.61 19.28 6.11
C GLN A 41 1.76 20.14 7.06
N SER A 42 0.77 19.56 7.72
CA SER A 42 -0.11 20.28 8.65
C SER A 42 0.66 20.84 9.85
N SER A 43 1.65 20.10 10.35
CA SER A 43 2.52 20.52 11.45
C SER A 43 3.39 21.71 11.02
N ILE A 44 4.11 21.57 9.91
CA ILE A 44 4.97 22.67 9.36
C ILE A 44 4.14 23.91 9.09
N SER A 45 2.98 23.77 8.41
CA SER A 45 2.09 24.91 8.11
C SER A 45 1.60 25.61 9.38
N GLY A 46 1.28 24.85 10.43
CA GLY A 46 0.88 25.41 11.73
C GLY A 46 1.98 26.19 12.43
N HIS A 47 3.23 25.71 12.38
CA HIS A 47 4.38 26.44 12.94
C HIS A 47 4.71 27.71 12.13
N LEU A 48 4.69 27.63 10.79
CA LEU A 48 4.89 28.78 9.92
C LEU A 48 3.82 29.86 10.11
N ALA A 49 2.56 29.49 10.26
CA ALA A 49 1.45 30.44 10.52
C ALA A 49 1.68 31.22 11.82
N LYS A 50 2.12 30.55 12.90
CA LYS A 50 2.43 31.18 14.19
C LYS A 50 3.63 32.14 14.09
N LEU A 51 4.70 31.73 13.42
CA LEU A 51 5.88 32.56 13.21
C LEU A 51 5.57 33.79 12.36
N LYS A 52 4.72 33.64 11.35
CA LYS A 52 4.26 34.73 10.47
C LYS A 52 3.35 35.71 11.23
N ALA A 53 2.44 35.20 12.08
CA ALA A 53 1.52 36.02 12.85
C ALA A 53 2.23 37.02 13.79
N VAL A 54 3.38 36.63 14.36
CA VAL A 54 4.18 37.50 15.20
C VAL A 54 5.21 38.34 14.41
N GLY A 55 5.27 38.19 13.11
CA GLY A 55 6.15 38.98 12.24
C GLY A 55 7.62 38.56 12.20
N LEU A 56 7.96 37.33 12.62
CA LEU A 56 9.32 36.80 12.53
C LEU A 56 9.72 36.40 11.10
N ILE A 57 8.74 35.91 10.34
CA ILE A 57 8.93 35.46 8.96
C ILE A 57 7.86 36.07 8.04
N HIS A 58 8.16 36.06 6.76
CA HIS A 58 7.20 36.33 5.69
C HIS A 58 7.35 35.30 4.56
N ASP A 59 6.36 35.22 3.70
CA ASP A 59 6.43 34.40 2.49
C ASP A 59 6.45 35.24 1.22
N VAL A 60 7.18 34.77 0.24
CA VAL A 60 7.31 35.39 -1.08
C VAL A 60 6.90 34.35 -2.14
N ALA A 61 6.06 34.76 -3.10
CA ALA A 61 5.75 33.93 -4.25
C ALA A 61 6.95 33.91 -5.20
N GLU A 62 7.38 32.71 -5.59
CA GLU A 62 8.48 32.49 -6.51
C GLU A 62 8.09 31.38 -7.49
N GLY A 63 7.64 31.77 -8.68
CA GLY A 63 7.04 30.85 -9.64
C GLY A 63 5.76 30.19 -9.10
N SER A 64 5.67 28.87 -9.16
CA SER A 64 4.55 28.09 -8.61
C SER A 64 4.68 27.80 -7.10
N ALA A 65 5.80 28.16 -6.48
CA ALA A 65 6.09 27.87 -5.08
C ALA A 65 6.02 29.13 -4.20
N ARG A 66 5.78 28.92 -2.92
CA ARG A 66 5.81 29.96 -1.89
C ARG A 66 6.97 29.66 -0.94
N ARG A 67 7.96 30.59 -0.87
CA ARG A 67 9.12 30.45 -0.01
C ARG A 67 9.01 31.33 1.21
N TYR A 68 9.40 30.80 2.33
CA TYR A 68 9.42 31.51 3.62
C TYR A 68 10.83 32.05 3.88
N ARG A 69 10.88 33.25 4.47
CA ARG A 69 12.14 33.98 4.84
C ARG A 69 11.96 34.66 6.18
N PRO A 70 13.04 34.87 6.96
CA PRO A 70 13.00 35.80 8.08
C PRO A 70 12.68 37.21 7.59
N ARG A 71 12.06 38.01 8.41
CA ARG A 71 11.93 39.44 8.15
C ARG A 71 13.22 40.15 8.50
N SER A 72 13.65 41.02 7.62
CA SER A 72 14.86 41.88 7.84
C SER A 72 14.57 43.14 8.67
N ASP A 73 13.30 43.52 8.76
CA ASP A 73 12.79 44.72 9.43
C ASP A 73 12.14 44.43 10.79
N LEU A 74 12.73 43.49 11.57
CA LEU A 74 12.26 43.19 12.91
C LEU A 74 12.40 44.44 13.83
N ASP A 75 11.35 44.70 14.63
CA ASP A 75 11.40 45.77 15.63
C ASP A 75 12.37 45.43 16.77
N GLY A 76 12.70 46.48 17.60
CA GLY A 76 13.75 46.37 18.58
C GLY A 76 13.59 45.20 19.57
N ALA A 77 12.40 44.98 20.12
CA ALA A 77 12.16 43.95 21.11
C ALA A 77 12.15 42.53 20.47
N LEU A 78 11.49 42.37 19.32
CA LEU A 78 11.43 41.12 18.59
C LEU A 78 12.80 40.67 18.11
N LYS A 79 13.59 41.64 17.57
CA LYS A 79 14.97 41.41 17.14
C LYS A 79 15.88 41.01 18.31
N ALA A 80 15.86 41.76 19.40
CA ALA A 80 16.69 41.49 20.57
C ALA A 80 16.42 40.10 21.17
N THR A 81 15.11 39.71 21.25
CA THR A 81 14.74 38.41 21.76
C THR A 81 15.20 37.27 20.85
N TRP A 82 15.01 37.42 19.53
CA TRP A 82 15.47 36.40 18.58
C TRP A 82 17.00 36.28 18.58
N ASP A 83 17.74 37.40 18.59
CA ASP A 83 19.22 37.40 18.62
C ASP A 83 19.76 36.69 19.89
N ALA A 84 19.12 36.89 21.04
CA ALA A 84 19.48 36.20 22.27
C ALA A 84 19.24 34.68 22.21
N VAL A 85 18.06 34.26 21.76
CA VAL A 85 17.71 32.85 21.62
C VAL A 85 18.61 32.17 20.57
N ARG A 86 18.84 32.81 19.45
CA ARG A 86 19.71 32.33 18.38
C ARG A 86 21.14 32.10 18.89
N GLY A 87 21.69 33.04 19.68
CA GLY A 87 23.02 32.91 20.26
C GLY A 87 23.18 31.71 21.19
N LEU A 88 22.12 31.40 21.96
CA LEU A 88 22.13 30.27 22.88
C LEU A 88 21.97 28.89 22.15
N SER A 89 21.33 28.85 21.01
CA SER A 89 21.01 27.62 20.30
C SER A 89 21.96 27.29 19.12
N GLN A 90 22.87 28.19 18.74
CA GLN A 90 23.69 28.00 17.53
C GLN A 90 24.60 26.77 17.52
N ASN A 91 24.93 26.20 18.68
CA ASN A 91 25.77 25.00 18.83
C ASN A 91 24.95 23.70 19.07
N ASP A 92 23.66 23.73 18.85
CA ASP A 92 22.83 22.52 18.98
C ASP A 92 23.13 21.53 17.82
N ALA A 93 23.51 20.29 18.18
CA ALA A 93 23.86 19.26 17.22
C ALA A 93 22.68 18.91 16.27
N ARG A 94 21.42 19.08 16.74
CA ARG A 94 20.23 18.87 15.91
C ARG A 94 20.13 19.93 14.80
N LEU A 95 20.43 21.17 15.09
CA LEU A 95 20.47 22.25 14.09
C LEU A 95 21.54 22.00 13.02
N GLU A 96 22.67 21.46 13.41
CA GLU A 96 23.72 21.11 12.43
C GLU A 96 23.28 19.93 11.54
N ALA A 97 22.60 18.91 12.10
CA ALA A 97 22.02 17.83 11.33
C ALA A 97 20.94 18.33 10.34
N ASP A 98 20.10 19.27 10.78
CA ASP A 98 19.08 19.89 9.92
C ASP A 98 19.72 20.69 8.79
N ARG A 99 20.76 21.48 9.07
CA ARG A 99 21.53 22.23 8.04
C ARG A 99 22.18 21.28 7.03
N ALA A 100 22.71 20.14 7.49
CA ALA A 100 23.28 19.13 6.59
C ALA A 100 22.21 18.53 5.66
N ARG A 101 21.03 18.19 6.19
CA ARG A 101 19.91 17.74 5.38
C ARG A 101 19.43 18.82 4.40
N ALA A 102 19.31 20.07 4.87
CA ALA A 102 18.91 21.19 4.01
C ALA A 102 19.86 21.35 2.83
N ARG A 103 21.19 21.27 3.04
CA ARG A 103 22.18 21.36 1.95
C ARG A 103 21.94 20.30 0.87
N VAL A 104 21.65 19.05 1.26
CA VAL A 104 21.35 17.96 0.33
C VAL A 104 20.08 18.25 -0.48
N ILE A 105 19.01 18.73 0.18
CA ILE A 105 17.74 19.06 -0.47
C ILE A 105 17.90 20.24 -1.41
N LEU A 106 18.63 21.30 -0.98
CA LEU A 106 18.88 22.49 -1.77
C LEU A 106 19.76 22.25 -3.01
N ALA A 107 20.70 21.32 -2.92
CA ALA A 107 21.53 20.91 -4.05
C ALA A 107 20.71 20.31 -5.21
N ARG A 108 19.51 19.82 -4.90
CA ARG A 108 18.57 19.26 -5.90
C ARG A 108 17.58 20.29 -6.46
N ARG A 109 17.69 21.57 -6.09
CA ARG A 109 16.86 22.62 -6.68
C ARG A 109 17.13 22.75 -8.16
N GLY A 110 16.08 22.67 -8.96
CA GLY A 110 16.16 22.71 -10.41
C GLY A 110 16.21 21.35 -11.10
N GLU A 111 16.37 20.24 -10.35
CA GLU A 111 16.13 18.91 -10.89
C GLU A 111 14.63 18.70 -11.07
N ASP A 112 14.24 18.14 -12.22
CA ASP A 112 12.88 17.68 -12.43
C ASP A 112 12.51 16.59 -11.42
N TRP A 113 11.21 16.50 -11.06
CA TRP A 113 10.73 15.46 -10.16
C TRP A 113 11.14 14.06 -10.61
N VAL A 114 11.14 13.81 -11.92
CA VAL A 114 11.52 12.52 -12.53
C VAL A 114 12.99 12.19 -12.22
N ASP A 115 13.88 13.17 -12.34
CA ASP A 115 15.31 12.96 -12.07
C ASP A 115 15.58 12.67 -10.59
N ARG A 116 14.85 13.36 -9.70
CA ARG A 116 14.97 13.16 -8.23
C ARG A 116 14.53 11.80 -7.77
N VAL A 117 13.50 11.21 -8.41
CA VAL A 117 12.95 9.90 -8.00
C VAL A 117 13.53 8.74 -8.81
N ALA A 118 14.45 9.00 -9.73
CA ALA A 118 15.11 7.96 -10.50
C ALA A 118 15.77 6.93 -9.58
N GLY A 119 15.40 5.64 -9.74
CA GLY A 119 15.84 4.55 -8.88
C GLY A 119 15.06 4.38 -7.56
N SER A 120 14.28 5.37 -7.13
CA SER A 120 13.46 5.31 -5.90
C SER A 120 11.95 5.44 -6.14
N LEU A 121 11.51 5.50 -7.39
CA LEU A 121 10.12 5.74 -7.78
C LEU A 121 9.10 4.77 -7.14
N HIS A 122 9.52 3.56 -6.76
CA HIS A 122 8.67 2.57 -6.08
C HIS A 122 8.34 2.95 -4.62
N ARG A 123 9.08 3.89 -4.02
CA ARG A 123 8.89 4.42 -2.66
C ARG A 123 8.18 5.76 -2.64
N GLU A 124 8.15 6.45 -3.79
CA GLU A 124 7.61 7.79 -3.90
C GLU A 124 6.13 7.77 -4.27
N TYR A 125 5.37 8.70 -3.68
CA TYR A 125 3.99 8.90 -4.10
C TYR A 125 3.96 9.65 -5.44
N ALA A 126 3.28 9.06 -6.41
CA ALA A 126 2.93 9.72 -7.67
C ALA A 126 1.41 9.67 -7.88
N PRO A 127 0.73 10.80 -8.16
CA PRO A 127 -0.71 10.82 -8.42
C PRO A 127 -1.12 9.79 -9.49
N GLY A 128 -2.14 8.99 -9.18
CA GLY A 128 -2.62 7.92 -10.07
C GLY A 128 -1.77 6.64 -10.10
N ARG A 129 -0.58 6.63 -9.51
CA ARG A 129 0.30 5.47 -9.43
C ARG A 129 0.16 4.73 -8.10
N THR A 130 -1.05 4.33 -7.76
CA THR A 130 -1.29 3.44 -6.62
C THR A 130 -1.20 1.97 -7.04
N TRP A 131 -0.86 1.07 -6.11
CA TRP A 131 -0.87 -0.36 -6.41
C TRP A 131 -2.26 -0.84 -6.86
N ASP A 132 -3.34 -0.29 -6.30
CA ASP A 132 -4.70 -0.60 -6.75
C ASP A 132 -4.91 -0.21 -8.22
N SER A 133 -4.56 1.01 -8.62
CA SER A 133 -4.72 1.46 -10.01
C SER A 133 -3.85 0.68 -10.99
N LEU A 134 -2.60 0.35 -10.61
CA LEU A 134 -1.70 -0.46 -11.44
C LEU A 134 -2.22 -1.90 -11.58
N CYS A 135 -2.66 -2.53 -10.48
CA CYS A 135 -3.23 -3.87 -10.52
C CYS A 135 -4.51 -3.92 -11.35
N ARG A 136 -5.43 -2.95 -11.20
CA ARG A 136 -6.65 -2.85 -12.03
C ARG A 136 -6.31 -2.66 -13.52
N GLY A 137 -5.32 -1.82 -13.82
CA GLY A 137 -4.82 -1.62 -15.17
C GLY A 137 -4.25 -2.89 -15.78
N LEU A 138 -3.36 -3.60 -15.08
CA LEU A 138 -2.79 -4.86 -15.53
C LEU A 138 -3.85 -5.95 -15.68
N LEU A 139 -4.79 -6.06 -14.73
CA LEU A 139 -5.90 -7.00 -14.81
C LEU A 139 -6.82 -6.75 -16.02
N SER A 140 -6.81 -5.54 -16.63
CA SER A 140 -7.60 -5.28 -17.84
C SER A 140 -7.20 -6.14 -19.05
N PHE A 141 -5.98 -6.66 -19.06
CA PHE A 141 -5.50 -7.62 -20.06
C PHE A 141 -5.87 -9.07 -19.74
N ALA A 142 -6.28 -9.38 -18.50
CA ALA A 142 -6.62 -10.73 -18.10
C ALA A 142 -7.97 -11.16 -18.72
N LYS A 143 -8.04 -12.44 -19.12
CA LYS A 143 -9.25 -13.10 -19.56
C LYS A 143 -9.36 -14.43 -18.83
N PHE A 144 -10.36 -14.56 -17.98
CA PHE A 144 -10.51 -15.75 -17.14
C PHE A 144 -11.39 -16.82 -17.75
N GLY A 145 -12.11 -16.54 -18.87
CA GLY A 145 -13.03 -17.49 -19.46
C GLY A 145 -14.15 -17.88 -18.50
N ARG A 146 -14.44 -19.18 -18.41
CA ARG A 146 -15.32 -19.78 -17.40
C ARG A 146 -14.49 -19.92 -16.11
N CYS A 147 -14.71 -19.01 -15.18
CA CYS A 147 -13.89 -18.85 -13.98
C CYS A 147 -14.62 -19.37 -12.74
N VAL A 148 -13.89 -20.06 -11.88
CA VAL A 148 -14.36 -20.49 -10.55
C VAL A 148 -13.47 -19.86 -9.49
N ASP A 149 -14.07 -19.08 -8.57
CA ASP A 149 -13.41 -18.51 -7.39
C ASP A 149 -13.78 -19.35 -6.16
N VAL A 150 -12.79 -20.08 -5.62
CA VAL A 150 -12.99 -21.04 -4.53
C VAL A 150 -12.63 -20.40 -3.18
N GLY A 151 -13.61 -20.34 -2.28
CA GLY A 151 -13.54 -19.57 -1.05
C GLY A 151 -13.71 -18.08 -1.32
N ALA A 152 -14.71 -17.73 -2.15
CA ALA A 152 -14.97 -16.37 -2.60
C ALA A 152 -15.42 -15.41 -1.47
N GLY A 153 -15.74 -15.95 -0.29
CA GLY A 153 -16.20 -15.16 0.86
C GLY A 153 -17.45 -14.33 0.52
N ASP A 154 -17.44 -13.08 0.92
CA ASP A 154 -18.50 -12.10 0.67
C ASP A 154 -18.46 -11.46 -0.74
N GLY A 155 -17.60 -11.96 -1.63
CA GLY A 155 -17.46 -11.47 -3.00
C GLY A 155 -16.71 -10.14 -3.14
N SER A 156 -15.80 -9.84 -2.23
CA SER A 156 -15.00 -8.61 -2.29
C SER A 156 -14.21 -8.46 -3.60
N LEU A 157 -13.87 -9.56 -4.28
CA LEU A 157 -13.13 -9.57 -5.55
C LEU A 157 -14.03 -9.64 -6.79
N VAL A 158 -15.34 -9.78 -6.65
CA VAL A 158 -16.28 -9.92 -7.80
C VAL A 158 -16.16 -8.75 -8.77
N GLU A 159 -16.00 -7.51 -8.29
CA GLU A 159 -15.85 -6.32 -9.15
C GLU A 159 -14.58 -6.35 -10.02
N LEU A 160 -13.55 -7.08 -9.60
CA LEU A 160 -12.31 -7.26 -10.35
C LEU A 160 -12.40 -8.43 -11.33
N LEU A 161 -13.06 -9.51 -10.94
CA LEU A 161 -13.08 -10.77 -11.69
C LEU A 161 -14.21 -10.80 -12.73
N ALA A 162 -15.43 -10.39 -12.37
CA ALA A 162 -16.62 -10.53 -13.22
C ALA A 162 -16.49 -9.82 -14.59
N PRO A 163 -15.93 -8.59 -14.71
CA PRO A 163 -15.76 -7.94 -16.01
C PRO A 163 -14.80 -8.66 -16.96
N ARG A 164 -14.00 -9.60 -16.44
CA ARG A 164 -12.93 -10.31 -17.16
C ARG A 164 -13.23 -11.79 -17.37
N ALA A 165 -14.33 -12.27 -16.81
CA ALA A 165 -14.80 -13.64 -16.95
C ALA A 165 -15.98 -13.71 -17.92
N GLN A 166 -16.04 -14.78 -18.73
CA GLN A 166 -17.23 -15.12 -19.49
C GLN A 166 -18.38 -15.52 -18.54
N SER A 167 -18.05 -16.32 -17.53
CA SER A 167 -18.88 -16.60 -16.35
C SER A 167 -17.97 -16.69 -15.12
N LEU A 168 -18.47 -16.22 -13.98
CA LEU A 168 -17.80 -16.33 -12.69
C LEU A 168 -18.69 -17.12 -11.74
N ASP A 169 -18.21 -18.28 -11.31
CA ASP A 169 -18.84 -19.11 -10.31
C ASP A 169 -18.10 -18.96 -8.97
N CYS A 170 -18.77 -18.36 -7.99
CA CYS A 170 -18.24 -18.12 -6.66
C CYS A 170 -18.64 -19.24 -5.71
N ILE A 171 -17.67 -19.87 -5.06
CA ILE A 171 -17.87 -21.03 -4.16
C ILE A 171 -17.48 -20.62 -2.74
N ASP A 172 -18.36 -20.86 -1.78
CA ASP A 172 -18.04 -20.74 -0.34
C ASP A 172 -18.89 -21.74 0.46
N PRO A 173 -18.35 -22.41 1.50
CA PRO A 173 -19.13 -23.34 2.32
C PRO A 173 -20.10 -22.63 3.29
N THR A 174 -19.93 -21.31 3.50
CA THR A 174 -20.66 -20.54 4.52
C THR A 174 -21.88 -19.84 3.91
N PRO A 175 -23.12 -20.23 4.26
CA PRO A 175 -24.33 -19.61 3.69
C PRO A 175 -24.42 -18.09 3.88
N ALA A 176 -23.91 -17.56 4.99
CA ALA A 176 -23.91 -16.13 5.24
C ALA A 176 -22.98 -15.37 4.26
N MET A 177 -21.83 -15.94 3.88
CA MET A 177 -20.93 -15.39 2.86
C MET A 177 -21.60 -15.40 1.49
N ILE A 178 -22.23 -16.52 1.11
CA ILE A 178 -23.00 -16.62 -0.14
C ILE A 178 -24.08 -15.54 -0.23
N GLN A 179 -24.86 -15.35 0.85
CA GLN A 179 -25.90 -14.33 0.88
C GLN A 179 -25.34 -12.92 0.71
N ALA A 180 -24.26 -12.59 1.43
CA ALA A 180 -23.58 -11.28 1.32
C ALA A 180 -23.02 -11.05 -0.10
N GLY A 181 -22.41 -12.08 -0.70
CA GLY A 181 -21.88 -12.03 -2.04
C GLY A 181 -22.97 -11.86 -3.11
N GLN A 182 -24.09 -12.52 -2.98
CA GLN A 182 -25.26 -12.33 -3.85
C GLN A 182 -25.78 -10.90 -3.81
N GLN A 183 -25.90 -10.33 -2.61
CA GLN A 183 -26.33 -8.93 -2.43
C GLN A 183 -25.33 -7.96 -3.07
N ARG A 184 -24.04 -8.15 -2.85
CA ARG A 184 -22.97 -7.36 -3.47
C ARG A 184 -23.03 -7.46 -5.01
N THR A 185 -23.13 -8.66 -5.54
CA THR A 185 -23.22 -8.90 -6.99
C THR A 185 -24.42 -8.19 -7.62
N ALA A 186 -25.57 -8.26 -6.96
CA ALA A 186 -26.79 -7.58 -7.40
C ALA A 186 -26.63 -6.06 -7.39
N ALA A 187 -26.03 -5.51 -6.33
CA ALA A 187 -25.76 -4.06 -6.23
C ALA A 187 -24.79 -3.56 -7.32
N LEU A 188 -23.83 -4.39 -7.72
CA LEU A 188 -22.88 -4.08 -8.80
C LEU A 188 -23.45 -4.31 -10.21
N GLY A 189 -24.60 -4.95 -10.31
CA GLY A 189 -25.32 -5.19 -11.59
C GLY A 189 -24.69 -6.27 -12.47
N PHE A 190 -23.81 -7.13 -11.97
CA PHE A 190 -23.22 -8.22 -12.74
C PHE A 190 -24.24 -9.36 -12.97
N ARG A 191 -24.37 -9.82 -14.22
CA ARG A 191 -25.27 -10.90 -14.64
C ARG A 191 -24.55 -12.21 -14.94
N ASN A 192 -23.24 -12.20 -15.02
CA ASN A 192 -22.40 -13.35 -15.32
C ASN A 192 -21.82 -14.02 -14.08
N VAL A 193 -22.31 -13.69 -12.87
CA VAL A 193 -21.86 -14.24 -11.59
C VAL A 193 -22.90 -15.19 -11.01
N ARG A 194 -22.48 -16.36 -10.57
CA ARG A 194 -23.29 -17.37 -9.90
C ARG A 194 -22.66 -17.75 -8.57
N TRP A 195 -23.48 -18.09 -7.58
CA TRP A 195 -23.04 -18.41 -6.23
C TRP A 195 -23.46 -19.83 -5.85
N HIS A 196 -22.55 -20.60 -5.27
CA HIS A 196 -22.76 -22.00 -4.89
C HIS A 196 -22.26 -22.23 -3.46
N THR A 197 -23.12 -22.81 -2.62
CA THR A 197 -22.71 -23.31 -1.29
C THR A 197 -22.09 -24.69 -1.48
N ALA A 198 -20.74 -24.76 -1.43
CA ALA A 198 -20.00 -26.01 -1.57
C ALA A 198 -18.62 -25.93 -0.91
N HIS A 199 -18.07 -27.09 -0.58
CA HIS A 199 -16.70 -27.23 -0.09
C HIS A 199 -15.72 -27.34 -1.26
N ALA A 200 -14.50 -26.85 -1.06
CA ALA A 200 -13.43 -26.86 -2.06
C ALA A 200 -13.02 -28.27 -2.50
N GLU A 201 -13.21 -29.26 -1.63
CA GLU A 201 -12.89 -30.66 -1.84
C GLU A 201 -13.90 -31.39 -2.74
N LYS A 202 -15.05 -30.76 -3.04
CA LYS A 202 -16.10 -31.34 -3.90
C LYS A 202 -16.84 -30.22 -4.63
N LEU A 203 -16.30 -29.80 -5.75
CA LEU A 203 -16.86 -28.72 -6.56
C LEU A 203 -18.00 -29.19 -7.45
N PRO A 204 -19.12 -28.42 -7.57
CA PRO A 204 -20.31 -28.83 -8.27
C PRO A 204 -20.19 -28.68 -9.81
N PHE A 205 -19.05 -29.03 -10.38
CA PHE A 205 -18.78 -28.93 -11.82
C PHE A 205 -18.34 -30.28 -12.40
N ALA A 206 -18.64 -30.48 -13.67
CA ALA A 206 -18.13 -31.64 -14.41
C ALA A 206 -16.64 -31.50 -14.73
N ASP A 207 -15.99 -32.61 -15.07
CA ASP A 207 -14.59 -32.63 -15.45
C ASP A 207 -14.32 -31.77 -16.70
N GLY A 208 -13.28 -30.98 -16.68
CA GLY A 208 -12.82 -30.23 -17.85
C GLY A 208 -13.73 -29.10 -18.32
N THR A 209 -14.57 -28.54 -17.44
CA THR A 209 -15.58 -27.54 -17.82
C THR A 209 -15.19 -26.10 -17.52
N THR A 210 -14.06 -25.85 -16.88
CA THR A 210 -13.64 -24.50 -16.47
C THR A 210 -12.30 -24.10 -17.10
N ASP A 211 -12.14 -22.81 -17.39
CA ASP A 211 -10.92 -22.30 -18.01
C ASP A 211 -9.95 -21.75 -16.94
N SER A 212 -10.47 -21.25 -15.82
CA SER A 212 -9.68 -20.75 -14.69
C SER A 212 -10.29 -21.15 -13.35
N VAL A 213 -9.43 -21.57 -12.41
CA VAL A 213 -9.80 -21.80 -11.01
C VAL A 213 -8.88 -20.97 -10.13
N LEU A 214 -9.47 -20.23 -9.20
CA LEU A 214 -8.78 -19.31 -8.31
C LEU A 214 -8.95 -19.71 -6.85
N PHE A 215 -7.89 -19.67 -6.06
CA PHE A 215 -7.87 -19.67 -4.60
C PHE A 215 -7.17 -18.40 -4.15
N LEU A 216 -7.92 -17.38 -3.78
CA LEU A 216 -7.37 -16.08 -3.43
C LEU A 216 -7.45 -15.86 -1.92
N GLN A 217 -6.38 -16.20 -1.21
CA GLN A 217 -6.29 -16.20 0.25
C GLN A 217 -7.36 -17.11 0.92
N SER A 218 -7.71 -18.21 0.29
CA SER A 218 -8.76 -19.13 0.78
C SER A 218 -8.24 -20.54 1.14
N LEU A 219 -7.11 -20.97 0.56
CA LEU A 219 -6.61 -22.35 0.75
C LEU A 219 -6.27 -22.69 2.21
N GLN A 220 -5.82 -21.71 3.02
CA GLN A 220 -5.48 -21.89 4.43
C GLN A 220 -6.70 -22.20 5.33
N TYR A 221 -7.93 -22.05 4.82
CA TYR A 221 -9.18 -22.37 5.54
C TYR A 221 -9.74 -23.74 5.16
N VAL A 222 -9.24 -24.36 4.11
CA VAL A 222 -9.74 -25.64 3.56
C VAL A 222 -9.32 -26.81 4.45
N ASP A 223 -10.20 -27.76 4.69
CA ASP A 223 -9.90 -28.94 5.55
C ASP A 223 -8.81 -29.82 4.94
N GLN A 224 -8.94 -30.13 3.64
CA GLN A 224 -8.02 -31.00 2.91
C GLN A 224 -7.47 -30.31 1.66
N PRO A 225 -6.45 -29.43 1.80
CA PRO A 225 -5.92 -28.64 0.68
C PRO A 225 -5.46 -29.47 -0.53
N ALA A 226 -4.88 -30.64 -0.29
CA ALA A 226 -4.45 -31.55 -1.36
C ALA A 226 -5.65 -32.04 -2.19
N THR A 227 -6.76 -32.39 -1.54
CA THR A 227 -8.00 -32.82 -2.20
C THR A 227 -8.64 -31.67 -2.97
N ALA A 228 -8.65 -30.47 -2.39
CA ALA A 228 -9.19 -29.27 -3.05
C ALA A 228 -8.42 -28.90 -4.33
N LEU A 229 -7.08 -28.97 -4.30
CA LEU A 229 -6.27 -28.70 -5.50
C LEU A 229 -6.40 -29.81 -6.56
N ALA A 230 -6.56 -31.06 -6.15
CA ALA A 230 -6.87 -32.16 -7.07
C ALA A 230 -8.24 -31.95 -7.74
N GLU A 231 -9.24 -31.50 -6.98
CA GLU A 231 -10.59 -31.20 -7.46
C GLU A 231 -10.58 -30.00 -8.43
N ALA A 232 -9.80 -28.95 -8.13
CA ALA A 232 -9.56 -27.85 -9.05
C ALA A 232 -8.95 -28.34 -10.37
N GLY A 233 -7.97 -29.25 -10.30
CA GLY A 233 -7.39 -29.90 -11.47
C GLY A 233 -8.38 -30.73 -12.27
N ARG A 234 -9.32 -31.41 -11.61
CA ARG A 234 -10.38 -32.22 -12.26
C ARG A 234 -11.27 -31.32 -13.13
N ILE A 235 -11.79 -30.22 -12.57
CA ILE A 235 -12.75 -29.34 -13.28
C ILE A 235 -12.12 -28.48 -14.35
N LEU A 236 -10.80 -28.23 -14.32
CA LEU A 236 -10.09 -27.46 -15.34
C LEU A 236 -10.13 -28.19 -16.70
N ALA A 237 -10.43 -27.43 -17.75
CA ALA A 237 -10.28 -27.87 -19.13
C ALA A 237 -8.80 -28.06 -19.49
N PRO A 238 -8.47 -28.84 -20.52
CA PRO A 238 -7.13 -28.84 -21.09
C PRO A 238 -6.71 -27.42 -21.50
N GLY A 239 -5.51 -26.99 -21.09
CA GLY A 239 -5.04 -25.61 -21.26
C GLY A 239 -5.57 -24.62 -20.21
N GLY A 240 -6.43 -25.08 -19.29
CA GLY A 240 -6.93 -24.24 -18.19
C GLY A 240 -5.90 -23.96 -17.12
N THR A 241 -6.09 -22.86 -16.38
CA THR A 241 -5.12 -22.35 -15.41
C THR A 241 -5.70 -22.38 -13.98
N LEU A 242 -4.91 -22.89 -13.03
CA LEU A 242 -5.12 -22.75 -11.60
C LEU A 242 -4.21 -21.65 -11.06
N LEU A 243 -4.78 -20.72 -10.30
CA LEU A 243 -4.04 -19.70 -9.53
C LEU A 243 -4.34 -19.89 -8.04
N VAL A 244 -3.29 -20.01 -7.24
CA VAL A 244 -3.41 -20.05 -5.77
C VAL A 244 -2.55 -18.95 -5.19
N LEU A 245 -3.19 -17.99 -4.54
CA LEU A 245 -2.53 -17.01 -3.68
C LEU A 245 -2.83 -17.39 -2.24
N THR A 246 -1.82 -17.77 -1.48
CA THR A 246 -1.92 -18.24 -0.10
C THR A 246 -0.74 -17.73 0.73
N LEU A 247 -0.45 -18.32 1.89
CA LEU A 247 0.65 -17.93 2.75
C LEU A 247 1.77 -18.96 2.72
N LEU A 248 3.01 -18.49 2.71
CA LEU A 248 4.16 -19.32 3.02
C LEU A 248 4.03 -19.82 4.45
N ARG A 249 4.51 -21.04 4.73
CA ARG A 249 4.49 -21.63 6.07
C ARG A 249 5.16 -20.69 7.08
N HIS A 250 4.49 -20.49 8.20
CA HIS A 250 4.89 -19.56 9.27
C HIS A 250 4.52 -20.11 10.65
N ASP A 251 5.11 -19.50 11.69
CA ASP A 251 4.87 -19.85 13.10
C ASP A 251 4.09 -18.74 13.85
N HIS A 252 3.39 -17.87 13.14
CA HIS A 252 2.62 -16.78 13.74
C HIS A 252 1.32 -17.32 14.36
N ASP A 253 1.20 -17.24 15.69
CA ASP A 253 0.00 -17.66 16.44
C ASP A 253 -1.21 -16.78 16.13
N GLU A 254 -0.98 -15.55 15.68
CA GLU A 254 -2.03 -14.61 15.27
C GLU A 254 -2.92 -15.15 14.15
N ALA A 255 -2.43 -16.10 13.35
CA ALA A 255 -3.20 -16.74 12.29
C ALA A 255 -4.47 -17.44 12.82
N GLU A 256 -4.43 -17.95 14.05
CA GLU A 256 -5.57 -18.61 14.69
C GLU A 256 -6.76 -17.66 14.92
N ARG A 257 -6.48 -16.37 15.17
CA ARG A 257 -7.51 -15.33 15.32
C ARG A 257 -8.31 -15.09 14.05
N TYR A 258 -7.72 -15.39 12.91
CA TYR A 258 -8.35 -15.28 11.59
C TYR A 258 -9.01 -16.58 11.15
N GLY A 259 -9.01 -17.63 11.99
CA GLY A 259 -9.64 -18.92 11.70
C GLY A 259 -8.85 -19.78 10.71
N HIS A 260 -7.55 -19.54 10.53
CA HIS A 260 -6.71 -20.39 9.68
C HIS A 260 -6.63 -21.80 10.24
N ARG A 261 -6.92 -22.80 9.41
CA ARG A 261 -6.73 -24.23 9.74
C ARG A 261 -5.29 -24.67 9.48
N HIS A 262 -4.61 -23.98 8.58
CA HIS A 262 -3.22 -24.26 8.22
C HIS A 262 -2.37 -22.99 8.36
N ARG A 263 -1.19 -23.13 8.96
CA ARG A 263 -0.19 -22.07 9.10
C ARG A 263 0.63 -21.89 7.81
N GLY A 264 -0.06 -21.79 6.67
CA GLY A 264 0.55 -21.67 5.35
C GLY A 264 1.16 -22.97 4.82
N PHE A 265 1.77 -22.88 3.64
CA PHE A 265 2.22 -24.02 2.85
C PHE A 265 3.64 -23.81 2.33
N THR A 266 4.32 -24.88 1.94
CA THR A 266 5.58 -24.80 1.20
C THR A 266 5.33 -24.85 -0.32
N ALA A 267 6.27 -24.35 -1.11
CA ALA A 267 6.24 -24.50 -2.57
C ALA A 267 6.17 -25.98 -3.00
N ALA A 268 6.88 -26.85 -2.26
CA ALA A 268 6.88 -28.27 -2.50
C ALA A 268 5.51 -28.93 -2.25
N ASP A 269 4.77 -28.48 -1.22
CA ASP A 269 3.41 -28.97 -0.95
C ASP A 269 2.48 -28.64 -2.11
N LEU A 270 2.45 -27.36 -2.52
CA LEU A 270 1.56 -26.90 -3.60
C LEU A 270 1.88 -27.61 -4.93
N THR A 271 3.18 -27.71 -5.29
CA THR A 271 3.59 -28.42 -6.50
C THR A 271 3.20 -29.90 -6.48
N ARG A 272 3.40 -30.58 -5.34
CA ARG A 272 3.05 -31.99 -5.18
C ARG A 272 1.55 -32.24 -5.32
N TRP A 273 0.71 -31.31 -4.89
CA TRP A 273 -0.76 -31.46 -4.94
C TRP A 273 -1.34 -31.15 -6.33
N CYS A 274 -0.62 -30.42 -7.17
CA CYS A 274 -1.02 -30.11 -8.56
C CYS A 274 -0.52 -31.18 -9.56
N LYS A 275 -0.78 -32.47 -9.29
CA LYS A 275 -0.32 -33.59 -10.14
C LYS A 275 -0.80 -33.43 -11.58
N GLY A 276 0.10 -33.67 -12.53
CA GLY A 276 -0.21 -33.62 -13.97
C GLY A 276 -0.31 -32.20 -14.55
N MET A 277 -0.05 -31.16 -13.75
CA MET A 277 0.00 -29.79 -14.22
C MET A 277 1.44 -29.27 -14.25
N ARG A 278 1.72 -28.32 -15.15
CA ARG A 278 2.97 -27.56 -15.15
C ARG A 278 2.81 -26.41 -14.15
N THR A 279 3.59 -26.45 -13.08
CA THR A 279 3.51 -25.52 -11.96
C THR A 279 4.67 -24.53 -11.96
N HIS A 280 4.39 -23.31 -11.52
CA HIS A 280 5.37 -22.31 -11.13
C HIS A 280 4.96 -21.70 -9.78
N VAL A 281 5.91 -21.55 -8.86
CA VAL A 281 5.65 -21.04 -7.51
C VAL A 281 6.60 -19.91 -7.18
N ASP A 282 6.04 -18.74 -6.86
CA ASP A 282 6.77 -17.56 -6.43
C ASP A 282 6.49 -17.24 -4.97
N THR A 283 7.54 -16.89 -4.23
CA THR A 283 7.41 -16.30 -2.91
C THR A 283 7.39 -14.78 -3.08
N LEU A 284 6.27 -14.15 -2.76
CA LEU A 284 6.12 -12.70 -2.88
C LEU A 284 6.75 -11.98 -1.68
N PRO A 285 7.02 -10.67 -1.78
CA PRO A 285 7.51 -9.89 -0.66
C PRO A 285 6.58 -9.99 0.56
N ALA A 286 7.16 -10.12 1.74
CA ALA A 286 6.39 -10.17 2.98
C ALA A 286 5.63 -8.84 3.23
N GLU A 287 4.54 -8.92 3.96
CA GLU A 287 3.78 -7.76 4.41
C GLU A 287 4.64 -6.81 5.24
N LEU A 288 4.38 -5.51 5.10
CA LEU A 288 5.12 -4.49 5.84
C LEU A 288 4.71 -4.40 7.31
N ARG A 289 3.46 -4.78 7.63
CA ARG A 289 2.91 -4.72 9.00
C ARG A 289 3.12 -6.04 9.74
N PRO A 290 3.53 -6.01 11.01
CA PRO A 290 3.54 -7.23 11.84
C PRO A 290 2.12 -7.74 12.13
N PRO A 291 1.93 -9.09 12.22
CA PRO A 291 2.90 -10.12 11.86
C PRO A 291 3.17 -10.11 10.36
N ARG A 292 4.42 -10.30 9.95
CA ARG A 292 4.82 -10.18 8.53
C ARG A 292 4.54 -11.49 7.79
N PHE A 293 3.29 -11.73 7.46
CA PHE A 293 2.93 -12.85 6.60
C PHE A 293 3.57 -12.69 5.21
N GLN A 294 4.04 -13.79 4.68
CA GLN A 294 4.65 -13.84 3.36
C GLN A 294 3.73 -14.58 2.38
N PRO A 295 3.21 -13.89 1.35
CA PRO A 295 2.36 -14.54 0.37
C PRO A 295 3.14 -15.51 -0.51
N LEU A 296 2.49 -16.62 -0.86
CA LEU A 296 2.97 -17.65 -1.77
C LEU A 296 2.01 -17.74 -2.94
N LEU A 297 2.52 -17.59 -4.15
CA LEU A 297 1.75 -17.60 -5.40
C LEU A 297 2.09 -18.84 -6.19
N LEU A 298 1.11 -19.70 -6.47
CA LEU A 298 1.21 -20.80 -7.42
C LEU A 298 0.42 -20.45 -8.67
N THR A 299 1.00 -20.67 -9.82
CA THR A 299 0.31 -20.82 -11.11
C THR A 299 0.52 -22.24 -11.62
N ALA A 300 -0.57 -22.90 -12.06
CA ALA A 300 -0.48 -24.24 -12.63
C ALA A 300 -1.31 -24.33 -13.91
N LEU A 301 -0.72 -24.86 -14.97
CA LEU A 301 -1.35 -25.04 -16.28
C LEU A 301 -1.64 -26.52 -16.51
N LYS A 302 -2.90 -26.85 -16.78
CA LYS A 302 -3.30 -28.20 -17.15
C LYS A 302 -2.85 -28.51 -18.58
N GLY A 303 -2.09 -29.60 -18.74
CA GLY A 303 -1.63 -30.04 -20.06
C GLY A 303 -2.79 -30.33 -21.02
N PRO A 304 -2.50 -30.43 -22.33
CA PRO A 304 -3.47 -30.95 -23.29
C PRO A 304 -3.84 -32.38 -22.93
N THR A 305 -5.06 -32.80 -23.30
CA THR A 305 -5.44 -34.23 -23.16
C THR A 305 -4.43 -35.06 -23.96
N PRO A 306 -3.88 -36.15 -23.36
CA PRO A 306 -3.08 -37.08 -24.15
C PRO A 306 -3.93 -37.60 -25.32
N ALA A 307 -3.31 -37.58 -26.51
CA ALA A 307 -3.94 -38.10 -27.73
C ALA A 307 -4.20 -39.62 -27.63
#